data_010b642767eb1a1b707ea1c861844c75
#
_entry.id   010b642767eb1a1b707ea1c861844c75
#
_cell.length_a   1.000
_cell.length_b   1.000
_cell.length_c   1.000
_cell.angle_alpha   90.00
_cell.angle_beta   90.00
_cell.angle_gamma   90.00
#
_symmetry.space_group_name_H-M   'P 1'
#
loop_
_entity.id
_entity.type
_entity.pdbx_description
1 polymer ?
#
loop_
_entity_poly.entity_id
_entity_poly.type
_entity_poly.pdbx_seq_one_letter_code
_entity_poly.pdbx_strand_id
1 'polypeptide(L)'
;TIDQMEELIYQNYNHPCIVCWGVSNEITISTKDKADMLDNHRELNDLCHKMDPTRLTTLACYAMCGPFNPVAHITDLVSWNLYLGWYVPGLFLNDLWMDFFHLVYPDRPLGFSEYGAEGMPNLHSAKPRRGDHTEEYQAVYHEYMLRCFDRHKWMWATHVWNMFDFAADARDQGGEPGMNHKGL
;
A
#
# COMPACT_ATOMS: atom_id res chain seq x y z
N THR A 1 -6.43 0.37 20.20
CA THR A 1 -6.29 1.08 18.90
C THR A 1 -6.58 2.57 19.03
N ILE A 2 -7.70 2.99 19.68
CA ILE A 2 -8.04 4.41 19.86
C ILE A 2 -6.93 5.14 20.61
N ASP A 3 -6.58 4.68 21.80
CA ASP A 3 -5.51 5.28 22.63
C ASP A 3 -4.18 5.43 21.87
N GLN A 4 -3.84 4.42 21.06
CA GLN A 4 -2.62 4.47 20.23
C GLN A 4 -2.68 5.54 19.15
N MET A 5 -3.84 5.76 18.54
CA MET A 5 -4.02 6.82 17.55
C MET A 5 -3.99 8.20 18.23
N GLU A 6 -4.60 8.34 19.40
CA GLU A 6 -4.52 9.58 20.20
C GLU A 6 -3.06 9.91 20.53
N GLU A 7 -2.30 8.94 21.04
CA GLU A 7 -0.87 9.13 21.32
C GLU A 7 -0.08 9.50 20.07
N LEU A 8 -0.31 8.81 18.95
CA LEU A 8 0.37 9.06 17.69
C LEU A 8 0.16 10.51 17.23
N ILE A 9 -1.07 10.96 17.24
CA ILE A 9 -1.42 12.34 16.83
C ILE A 9 -0.83 13.34 17.83
N TYR A 10 -1.02 13.12 19.12
CA TYR A 10 -0.53 14.02 20.17
C TYR A 10 0.99 14.23 20.11
N GLN A 11 1.74 13.15 19.97
CA GLN A 11 3.21 13.19 19.90
C GLN A 11 3.72 13.85 18.61
N ASN A 12 3.00 13.72 17.51
CA ASN A 12 3.50 14.08 16.19
C ASN A 12 2.77 15.26 15.53
N TYR A 13 1.81 15.88 16.22
CA TYR A 13 0.99 16.96 15.69
C TYR A 13 1.82 18.11 15.08
N ASN A 14 2.89 18.50 15.74
CA ASN A 14 3.74 19.63 15.35
C ASN A 14 4.82 19.28 14.30
N HIS A 15 4.81 18.07 13.73
CA HIS A 15 5.73 17.70 12.68
C HIS A 15 5.18 18.06 11.28
N PRO A 16 5.73 19.11 10.62
CA PRO A 16 5.19 19.57 9.33
C PRO A 16 5.40 18.61 8.17
N CYS A 17 6.26 17.62 8.32
CA CYS A 17 6.48 16.57 7.33
C CYS A 17 5.34 15.52 7.28
N ILE A 18 4.49 15.48 8.31
CA ILE A 18 3.31 14.61 8.30
C ILE A 18 2.21 15.27 7.48
N VAL A 19 1.78 14.61 6.42
CA VAL A 19 0.78 15.14 5.48
C VAL A 19 -0.61 14.52 5.65
N CYS A 20 -0.68 13.30 6.20
CA CYS A 20 -1.93 12.60 6.50
C CYS A 20 -1.76 11.60 7.64
N TRP A 21 -2.87 11.17 8.24
CA TRP A 21 -2.91 10.13 9.27
C TRP A 21 -3.36 8.80 8.68
N GLY A 22 -2.53 7.75 8.84
CA GLY A 22 -2.87 6.40 8.42
C GLY A 22 -3.60 5.65 9.54
N VAL A 23 -4.82 5.19 9.30
CA VAL A 23 -5.65 4.55 10.35
C VAL A 23 -5.45 3.04 10.45
N SER A 24 -5.03 2.36 9.37
CA SER A 24 -4.77 0.91 9.39
C SER A 24 -4.01 0.43 8.17
N ASN A 25 -3.50 -0.82 8.26
CA ASN A 25 -2.87 -1.56 7.17
C ASN A 25 -3.49 -2.96 7.04
N GLU A 26 -4.01 -3.28 5.87
CA GLU A 26 -4.50 -4.61 5.44
C GLU A 26 -5.45 -5.32 6.42
N ILE A 27 -6.19 -4.57 7.20
CA ILE A 27 -7.01 -5.10 8.32
C ILE A 27 -8.01 -6.18 7.88
N THR A 28 -8.42 -6.19 6.61
CA THR A 28 -9.38 -7.18 6.08
C THR A 28 -8.83 -8.60 5.98
N ILE A 29 -7.52 -8.81 6.10
CA ILE A 29 -6.89 -10.14 6.07
C ILE A 29 -7.28 -10.96 7.31
N SER A 30 -7.26 -10.34 8.49
CA SER A 30 -7.38 -11.03 9.78
C SER A 30 -8.70 -10.81 10.49
N THR A 31 -9.56 -9.95 9.96
CA THR A 31 -10.81 -9.56 10.63
C THR A 31 -11.86 -10.67 10.57
N LYS A 32 -12.36 -11.06 11.73
CA LYS A 32 -13.45 -12.02 11.89
C LYS A 32 -14.82 -11.34 11.90
N ASP A 33 -14.94 -10.18 12.57
CA ASP A 33 -16.15 -9.36 12.60
C ASP A 33 -16.00 -8.13 11.71
N LYS A 34 -16.76 -8.12 10.61
CA LYS A 34 -16.70 -7.04 9.63
C LYS A 34 -17.41 -5.77 10.11
N ALA A 35 -18.44 -5.88 10.92
CA ALA A 35 -19.18 -4.74 11.43
C ALA A 35 -18.31 -3.97 12.44
N ASP A 36 -17.77 -4.65 13.43
CA ASP A 36 -16.86 -4.07 14.41
C ASP A 36 -15.63 -3.43 13.77
N MET A 37 -15.08 -4.06 12.73
CA MET A 37 -13.96 -3.50 11.97
C MET A 37 -14.35 -2.16 11.32
N LEU A 38 -15.49 -2.09 10.63
CA LEU A 38 -15.93 -0.87 9.96
C LEU A 38 -16.24 0.24 10.96
N ASP A 39 -16.86 -0.09 12.08
CA ASP A 39 -17.20 0.88 13.12
C ASP A 39 -15.94 1.42 13.80
N ASN A 40 -14.98 0.55 14.12
CA ASN A 40 -13.67 1.00 14.64
C ASN A 40 -12.91 1.91 13.65
N HIS A 41 -13.01 1.64 12.34
CA HIS A 41 -12.36 2.52 11.34
C HIS A 41 -13.05 3.88 11.22
N ARG A 42 -14.37 3.94 11.32
CA ARG A 42 -15.11 5.20 11.37
C ARG A 42 -14.73 5.99 12.61
N GLU A 43 -14.68 5.33 13.77
CA GLU A 43 -14.27 5.97 15.02
C GLU A 43 -12.84 6.52 14.96
N LEU A 44 -11.88 5.75 14.38
CA LEU A 44 -10.51 6.22 14.18
C LEU A 44 -10.45 7.41 13.21
N ASN A 45 -11.20 7.38 12.12
CA ASN A 45 -11.29 8.49 11.18
C ASN A 45 -11.85 9.76 11.84
N ASP A 46 -12.94 9.63 12.57
CA ASP A 46 -13.56 10.75 13.29
C ASP A 46 -12.65 11.30 14.38
N LEU A 47 -11.92 10.42 15.09
CA LEU A 47 -10.91 10.82 16.06
C LEU A 47 -9.78 11.65 15.42
N CYS A 48 -9.24 11.20 14.28
CA CYS A 48 -8.22 11.95 13.57
C CYS A 48 -8.69 13.36 13.23
N HIS A 49 -9.87 13.51 12.65
CA HIS A 49 -10.44 14.82 12.31
C HIS A 49 -10.75 15.68 13.53
N LYS A 50 -11.17 15.06 14.64
CA LYS A 50 -11.42 15.78 15.91
C LYS A 50 -10.14 16.33 16.51
N MET A 51 -9.05 15.56 16.46
CA MET A 51 -7.75 15.94 17.04
C MET A 51 -6.94 16.85 16.10
N ASP A 52 -7.04 16.61 14.80
CA ASP A 52 -6.32 17.35 13.76
C ASP A 52 -7.22 17.62 12.55
N PRO A 53 -7.97 18.72 12.55
CA PRO A 53 -8.84 19.08 11.42
C PRO A 53 -8.06 19.60 10.20
N THR A 54 -6.73 19.66 10.26
CA THR A 54 -5.89 20.23 9.19
C THR A 54 -5.31 19.18 8.26
N ARG A 55 -5.24 17.91 8.69
CA ARG A 55 -4.69 16.80 7.91
C ARG A 55 -5.76 15.81 7.51
N LEU A 56 -5.58 15.26 6.33
CA LEU A 56 -6.45 14.20 5.79
C LEU A 56 -6.12 12.84 6.41
N THR A 57 -7.04 11.91 6.27
CA THR A 57 -6.88 10.52 6.69
C THR A 57 -6.71 9.59 5.50
N THR A 58 -6.01 8.48 5.71
CA THR A 58 -5.87 7.40 4.73
C THR A 58 -5.85 6.04 5.42
N LEU A 59 -6.03 4.98 4.65
CA LEU A 59 -5.78 3.61 5.07
C LEU A 59 -5.14 2.80 3.93
N ALA A 60 -4.35 1.79 4.26
CA ALA A 60 -3.77 0.86 3.30
C ALA A 60 -4.69 -0.35 3.13
N CYS A 61 -5.38 -0.42 1.99
CA CYS A 61 -6.26 -1.53 1.66
C CYS A 61 -5.47 -2.75 1.18
N TYR A 62 -5.85 -3.91 1.66
CA TYR A 62 -5.40 -5.18 1.09
C TYR A 62 -5.97 -5.38 -0.32
N ALA A 63 -5.13 -5.76 -1.27
CA ALA A 63 -5.52 -5.92 -2.68
C ALA A 63 -6.79 -6.75 -2.90
N MET A 64 -6.92 -7.87 -2.17
CA MET A 64 -8.04 -8.81 -2.34
C MET A 64 -9.35 -8.39 -1.67
N CYS A 65 -9.37 -7.29 -0.90
CA CYS A 65 -10.63 -6.81 -0.35
C CYS A 65 -11.55 -6.22 -1.43
N GLY A 66 -10.97 -5.80 -2.55
CA GLY A 66 -11.65 -5.29 -3.71
C GLY A 66 -12.15 -3.84 -3.57
N PRO A 67 -12.32 -3.12 -4.69
CA PRO A 67 -12.62 -1.68 -4.70
C PRO A 67 -14.02 -1.33 -4.17
N PHE A 68 -14.90 -2.31 -4.07
CA PHE A 68 -16.27 -2.14 -3.55
C PHE A 68 -16.38 -2.40 -2.05
N ASN A 69 -15.28 -2.77 -1.38
CA ASN A 69 -15.31 -3.00 0.06
C ASN A 69 -15.56 -1.69 0.81
N PRO A 70 -16.54 -1.64 1.73
CA PRO A 70 -16.86 -0.41 2.46
C PRO A 70 -15.67 0.21 3.19
N VAL A 71 -14.68 -0.58 3.63
CA VAL A 71 -13.48 -0.06 4.30
C VAL A 71 -12.71 0.93 3.44
N ALA A 72 -12.64 0.72 2.12
CA ALA A 72 -11.96 1.61 1.18
C ALA A 72 -12.61 2.99 1.04
N HIS A 73 -13.77 3.21 1.65
CA HIS A 73 -14.57 4.43 1.51
C HIS A 73 -14.78 5.17 2.84
N ILE A 74 -14.02 4.86 3.89
CA ILE A 74 -14.16 5.50 5.21
C ILE A 74 -13.31 6.76 5.32
N THR A 75 -12.03 6.68 4.93
CA THR A 75 -11.06 7.78 5.04
C THR A 75 -11.17 8.78 3.88
N ASP A 76 -10.57 9.97 4.01
CA ASP A 76 -10.56 10.99 2.95
C ASP A 76 -9.86 10.50 1.68
N LEU A 77 -8.70 9.87 1.86
CA LEU A 77 -7.88 9.29 0.82
C LEU A 77 -7.95 7.76 0.91
N VAL A 78 -7.79 7.06 -0.20
CA VAL A 78 -7.62 5.61 -0.20
C VAL A 78 -6.26 5.22 -0.77
N SER A 79 -5.64 4.24 -0.16
CA SER A 79 -4.39 3.64 -0.65
C SER A 79 -4.51 2.13 -0.73
N TRP A 80 -3.75 1.55 -1.64
CA TRP A 80 -3.79 0.12 -1.90
C TRP A 80 -2.39 -0.49 -1.84
N ASN A 81 -2.28 -1.64 -1.18
CA ASN A 81 -1.12 -2.51 -1.24
C ASN A 81 -1.30 -3.43 -2.45
N LEU A 82 -0.70 -3.07 -3.59
CA LEU A 82 -0.87 -3.78 -4.85
C LEU A 82 0.48 -4.26 -5.39
N TYR A 83 0.55 -5.56 -5.64
CA TYR A 83 1.75 -6.22 -6.14
C TYR A 83 1.50 -6.97 -7.45
N LEU A 84 0.72 -6.34 -8.35
CA LEU A 84 0.47 -6.87 -9.69
C LEU A 84 1.75 -6.81 -10.51
N GLY A 85 2.13 -7.95 -11.07
CA GLY A 85 3.45 -8.13 -11.68
C GLY A 85 4.46 -8.81 -10.75
N TRP A 86 4.19 -8.91 -9.44
CA TRP A 86 4.99 -9.69 -8.50
C TRP A 86 4.23 -10.91 -7.97
N TYR A 87 3.27 -10.75 -7.05
CA TYR A 87 2.46 -11.88 -6.57
C TYR A 87 1.46 -12.37 -7.62
N VAL A 88 0.87 -11.46 -8.38
CA VAL A 88 -0.05 -11.77 -9.48
C VAL A 88 0.65 -11.45 -10.81
N PRO A 89 0.61 -12.34 -11.82
CA PRO A 89 1.22 -12.07 -13.12
C PRO A 89 0.55 -10.92 -13.87
N GLY A 90 1.34 -10.12 -14.59
CA GLY A 90 0.87 -9.05 -15.47
C GLY A 90 1.07 -7.64 -14.89
N LEU A 91 2.20 -7.00 -15.24
CA LEU A 91 2.49 -5.61 -14.88
C LEU A 91 1.42 -4.65 -15.41
N PHE A 92 0.90 -4.89 -16.63
CA PHE A 92 -0.13 -4.07 -17.27
C PHE A 92 -1.45 -4.02 -16.49
N LEU A 93 -1.68 -4.96 -15.59
CA LEU A 93 -2.87 -4.97 -14.72
C LEU A 93 -2.90 -3.78 -13.77
N ASN A 94 -1.74 -3.17 -13.46
CA ASN A 94 -1.69 -1.95 -12.66
C ASN A 94 -2.39 -0.78 -13.37
N ASP A 95 -2.13 -0.59 -14.67
CA ASP A 95 -2.80 0.44 -15.47
C ASP A 95 -4.33 0.20 -15.49
N LEU A 96 -4.73 -1.03 -15.82
CA LEU A 96 -6.16 -1.38 -15.89
C LEU A 96 -6.87 -1.22 -14.55
N TRP A 97 -6.19 -1.56 -13.44
CA TRP A 97 -6.78 -1.43 -12.12
C TRP A 97 -6.98 0.04 -11.72
N MET A 98 -5.97 0.88 -11.99
CA MET A 98 -6.06 2.33 -11.72
C MET A 98 -7.14 2.98 -12.57
N ASP A 99 -7.17 2.71 -13.88
CA ASP A 99 -8.19 3.23 -14.80
C ASP A 99 -9.59 2.79 -14.37
N PHE A 100 -9.76 1.52 -14.01
CA PHE A 100 -11.04 0.99 -13.53
C PHE A 100 -11.49 1.68 -12.24
N PHE A 101 -10.59 1.80 -11.25
CA PHE A 101 -10.94 2.45 -9.99
C PHE A 101 -11.34 3.91 -10.20
N HIS A 102 -10.56 4.65 -10.97
CA HIS A 102 -10.85 6.06 -11.27
C HIS A 102 -12.12 6.24 -12.09
N LEU A 103 -12.42 5.32 -13.00
CA LEU A 103 -13.67 5.33 -13.76
C LEU A 103 -14.90 5.14 -12.85
N VAL A 104 -14.82 4.21 -11.89
CA VAL A 104 -15.93 3.90 -10.97
C VAL A 104 -16.07 4.94 -9.86
N TYR A 105 -14.93 5.48 -9.40
CA TYR A 105 -14.86 6.43 -8.28
C TYR A 105 -14.01 7.65 -8.65
N PRO A 106 -14.46 8.51 -9.60
CA PRO A 106 -13.66 9.62 -10.13
C PRO A 106 -13.28 10.66 -9.08
N ASP A 107 -14.11 10.83 -8.05
CA ASP A 107 -13.88 11.80 -6.97
C ASP A 107 -13.12 11.20 -5.78
N ARG A 108 -12.74 9.91 -5.85
CA ARG A 108 -12.04 9.23 -4.76
C ARG A 108 -10.54 9.27 -4.99
N PRO A 109 -9.75 10.03 -4.19
CA PRO A 109 -8.30 10.09 -4.37
C PRO A 109 -7.66 8.73 -4.12
N LEU A 110 -7.01 8.19 -5.15
CA LEU A 110 -6.34 6.89 -5.12
C LEU A 110 -4.83 7.05 -4.92
N GLY A 111 -4.23 6.21 -4.07
CA GLY A 111 -2.80 6.06 -3.93
C GLY A 111 -2.36 4.60 -3.85
N PHE A 112 -1.07 4.36 -4.05
CA PHE A 112 -0.44 3.09 -3.71
C PHE A 112 0.33 3.27 -2.40
N SER A 113 -0.11 2.56 -1.35
CA SER A 113 0.59 2.51 -0.07
C SER A 113 1.73 1.50 -0.08
N GLU A 114 1.62 0.47 -0.93
CA GLU A 114 2.71 -0.46 -1.18
C GLU A 114 2.68 -0.98 -2.62
N TYR A 115 3.85 -1.05 -3.24
CA TYR A 115 4.16 -1.80 -4.46
C TYR A 115 5.64 -2.16 -4.45
N GLY A 116 6.04 -3.25 -5.10
CA GLY A 116 7.44 -3.66 -5.12
C GLY A 116 7.63 -5.09 -5.63
N ALA A 117 8.87 -5.43 -5.93
CA ALA A 117 9.33 -6.77 -6.28
C ALA A 117 10.61 -7.06 -5.51
N GLU A 118 10.91 -8.34 -5.27
CA GLU A 118 12.16 -8.73 -4.63
C GLU A 118 13.30 -8.81 -5.62
N GLY A 119 14.49 -8.38 -5.17
CA GLY A 119 15.76 -8.56 -5.86
C GLY A 119 16.82 -9.03 -4.88
N MET A 120 17.43 -10.19 -5.15
CA MET A 120 18.53 -10.73 -4.35
C MET A 120 19.85 -10.42 -5.05
N PRO A 121 20.85 -9.81 -4.36
CA PRO A 121 22.10 -9.33 -4.98
C PRO A 121 22.96 -10.43 -5.61
N ASN A 122 22.72 -11.68 -5.26
CA ASN A 122 23.43 -12.85 -5.78
C ASN A 122 22.71 -13.55 -6.93
N LEU A 123 21.54 -13.07 -7.33
CA LEU A 123 20.74 -13.66 -8.41
C LEU A 123 20.65 -12.70 -9.60
N HIS A 124 21.10 -13.18 -10.76
CA HIS A 124 21.11 -12.41 -11.99
C HIS A 124 20.51 -13.19 -13.17
N SER A 125 19.86 -12.49 -14.09
CA SER A 125 19.29 -13.08 -15.29
C SER A 125 19.37 -12.15 -16.51
N ALA A 126 19.90 -12.66 -17.62
CA ALA A 126 19.82 -11.97 -18.91
C ALA A 126 18.40 -11.95 -19.51
N LYS A 127 17.46 -12.71 -18.94
CA LYS A 127 16.06 -12.79 -19.33
C LYS A 127 15.18 -12.80 -18.07
N PRO A 128 15.11 -11.68 -17.35
CA PRO A 128 14.42 -11.62 -16.07
C PRO A 128 12.94 -11.96 -16.19
N ARG A 129 12.42 -12.66 -15.20
CA ARG A 129 11.04 -13.13 -15.16
C ARG A 129 10.44 -12.92 -13.77
N ARG A 130 9.15 -12.70 -13.72
CA ARG A 130 8.41 -12.63 -12.47
C ARG A 130 8.72 -13.83 -11.55
N GLY A 131 9.11 -13.53 -10.32
CA GLY A 131 9.38 -14.53 -9.29
C GLY A 131 10.74 -15.24 -9.41
N ASP A 132 11.67 -14.73 -10.21
CA ASP A 132 13.04 -15.24 -10.27
C ASP A 132 13.97 -14.58 -9.23
N HIS A 133 13.47 -13.60 -8.48
CA HIS A 133 14.16 -12.85 -7.43
C HIS A 133 15.46 -12.19 -7.89
N THR A 134 15.59 -11.89 -9.20
CA THR A 134 16.76 -11.20 -9.73
C THR A 134 16.62 -9.68 -9.59
N GLU A 135 17.75 -8.97 -9.39
CA GLU A 135 17.77 -7.50 -9.40
C GLU A 135 17.29 -6.94 -10.73
N GLU A 136 17.55 -7.64 -11.85
CA GLU A 136 17.08 -7.23 -13.17
C GLU A 136 15.55 -7.28 -13.28
N TYR A 137 14.88 -8.27 -12.66
CA TYR A 137 13.40 -8.25 -12.62
C TYR A 137 12.88 -7.16 -11.71
N GLN A 138 13.51 -6.92 -10.57
CA GLN A 138 13.16 -5.81 -9.68
C GLN A 138 13.25 -4.47 -10.45
N ALA A 139 14.32 -4.25 -11.21
CA ALA A 139 14.48 -3.06 -12.05
C ALA A 139 13.37 -2.96 -13.12
N VAL A 140 13.07 -4.05 -13.86
CA VAL A 140 11.97 -4.10 -14.84
C VAL A 140 10.63 -3.73 -14.20
N TYR A 141 10.36 -4.25 -13.00
CA TYR A 141 9.13 -3.97 -12.26
C TYR A 141 9.04 -2.48 -11.92
N HIS A 142 10.07 -1.91 -11.28
CA HIS A 142 10.06 -0.51 -10.86
C HIS A 142 10.05 0.47 -12.03
N GLU A 143 10.79 0.20 -13.11
CA GLU A 143 10.71 1.01 -14.33
C GLU A 143 9.33 1.01 -14.96
N TYR A 144 8.65 -0.14 -14.94
CA TYR A 144 7.27 -0.21 -15.42
C TYR A 144 6.35 0.63 -14.54
N MET A 145 6.45 0.48 -13.21
CA MET A 145 5.60 1.21 -12.27
C MET A 145 5.80 2.73 -12.35
N LEU A 146 7.03 3.21 -12.48
CA LEU A 146 7.29 4.64 -12.67
C LEU A 146 6.60 5.17 -13.94
N ARG A 147 6.71 4.47 -15.07
CA ARG A 147 6.02 4.84 -16.31
C ARG A 147 4.48 4.74 -16.17
N CYS A 148 4.01 3.77 -15.39
CA CYS A 148 2.60 3.60 -15.08
C CYS A 148 2.08 4.81 -14.29
N PHE A 149 2.75 5.23 -13.24
CA PHE A 149 2.37 6.41 -12.45
C PHE A 149 2.46 7.72 -13.25
N ASP A 150 3.43 7.84 -14.15
CA ASP A 150 3.52 8.99 -15.05
C ASP A 150 2.30 9.14 -15.98
N ARG A 151 1.64 8.03 -16.32
CA ARG A 151 0.38 8.05 -17.08
C ARG A 151 -0.83 8.39 -16.19
N HIS A 152 -0.75 8.16 -14.87
CA HIS A 152 -1.85 8.33 -13.90
C HIS A 152 -1.56 9.45 -12.89
N LYS A 153 -1.24 10.66 -13.36
CA LYS A 153 -0.81 11.81 -12.54
C LYS A 153 -1.88 12.35 -11.57
N TRP A 154 -3.08 11.81 -11.61
CA TRP A 154 -4.15 12.10 -10.67
C TRP A 154 -4.05 11.31 -9.36
N MET A 155 -3.11 10.39 -9.24
CA MET A 155 -2.84 9.69 -7.99
C MET A 155 -2.26 10.63 -6.93
N TRP A 156 -2.69 10.48 -5.67
CA TRP A 156 -2.19 11.31 -4.58
C TRP A 156 -0.86 10.84 -4.00
N ALA A 157 -0.55 9.54 -4.08
CA ALA A 157 0.70 8.97 -3.55
C ALA A 157 1.10 7.65 -4.21
N THR A 158 2.41 7.38 -4.20
CA THR A 158 3.01 6.14 -4.67
C THR A 158 4.17 5.76 -3.75
N HIS A 159 3.92 4.87 -2.78
CA HIS A 159 4.91 4.45 -1.80
C HIS A 159 5.45 3.07 -2.16
N VAL A 160 6.75 2.99 -2.36
CA VAL A 160 7.43 1.71 -2.61
C VAL A 160 7.56 0.92 -1.30
N TRP A 161 7.34 -0.36 -1.35
CA TRP A 161 7.70 -1.30 -0.30
C TRP A 161 8.87 -2.16 -0.78
N ASN A 162 10.10 -1.92 -0.26
CA ASN A 162 10.39 -0.83 0.66
C ASN A 162 11.82 -0.29 0.42
N MET A 163 12.33 0.52 1.33
CA MET A 163 13.64 1.15 1.16
C MET A 163 14.81 0.21 1.45
N PHE A 164 14.66 -0.72 2.41
CA PHE A 164 15.72 -1.63 2.87
C PHE A 164 15.21 -3.05 2.97
N ASP A 165 16.09 -4.02 2.75
CA ASP A 165 15.83 -5.41 3.13
C ASP A 165 15.70 -5.53 4.64
N PHE A 166 14.89 -6.46 5.12
CA PHE A 166 14.69 -6.67 6.54
C PHE A 166 14.31 -8.10 6.89
N ALA A 167 14.64 -8.49 8.13
CA ALA A 167 14.24 -9.78 8.67
C ALA A 167 12.72 -9.83 8.90
N ALA A 168 12.09 -10.91 8.46
CA ALA A 168 10.66 -11.16 8.58
C ALA A 168 10.46 -12.66 8.86
N ASP A 169 10.51 -13.05 10.12
CA ASP A 169 10.65 -14.41 10.62
C ASP A 169 9.65 -15.42 10.01
N ALA A 170 8.40 -15.00 9.82
CA ALA A 170 7.36 -15.84 9.24
C ALA A 170 7.37 -15.88 7.69
N ARG A 171 8.35 -15.22 7.04
CA ARG A 171 8.36 -15.09 5.58
C ARG A 171 9.03 -16.31 4.92
N ASP A 172 8.30 -16.95 4.01
CA ASP A 172 8.82 -17.99 3.12
C ASP A 172 8.08 -17.88 1.77
N GLN A 173 8.57 -17.00 0.90
CA GLN A 173 7.89 -16.65 -0.36
C GLN A 173 8.78 -16.88 -1.60
N GLY A 174 9.71 -17.86 -1.52
CA GLY A 174 10.54 -18.30 -2.64
C GLY A 174 11.89 -17.59 -2.75
N GLY A 175 12.16 -16.61 -1.87
CA GLY A 175 13.50 -16.05 -1.68
C GLY A 175 14.23 -16.72 -0.51
N GLU A 176 15.03 -15.96 0.21
CA GLU A 176 15.68 -16.41 1.44
C GLU A 176 14.63 -16.51 2.57
N PRO A 177 14.45 -17.68 3.23
CA PRO A 177 13.52 -17.83 4.34
C PRO A 177 13.85 -16.85 5.48
N GLY A 178 12.83 -16.21 6.04
CA GLY A 178 12.98 -15.24 7.12
C GLY A 178 13.47 -13.86 6.68
N MET A 179 13.56 -13.58 5.38
CA MET A 179 13.98 -12.28 4.84
C MET A 179 12.96 -11.71 3.85
N ASN A 180 12.86 -10.40 3.82
CA ASN A 180 12.17 -9.64 2.78
C ASN A 180 13.22 -8.88 1.95
N HIS A 181 13.34 -9.22 0.68
CA HIS A 181 14.29 -8.63 -0.26
C HIS A 181 13.64 -7.64 -1.23
N LYS A 182 12.69 -6.83 -0.73
CA LYS A 182 12.07 -5.75 -1.51
C LYS A 182 12.78 -4.40 -1.33
N GLY A 183 13.93 -4.36 -0.64
CA GLY A 183 14.79 -3.19 -0.58
C GLY A 183 15.21 -2.72 -1.98
N LEU A 184 15.43 -1.40 -2.13
CA LEU A 184 15.88 -0.77 -3.38
C LEU A 184 17.40 -0.65 -3.41
#